data_d446840a4b00d8549a379920acae24c9
#
_entry.id   d446840a4b00d8549a379920acae24c9
#
_cell.length_a   1.000
_cell.length_b   1.000
_cell.length_c   1.000
_cell.angle_alpha   90.00
_cell.angle_beta   90.00
_cell.angle_gamma   90.00
#
_symmetry.space_group_name_H-M   'P 1'
#
loop_
_entity.id
_entity.type
_entity.pdbx_description
1 polymer ?
#
loop_
_entity_poly.entity_id
_entity_poly.type
_entity_poly.pdbx_seq_one_letter_code
_entity_poly.pdbx_strand_id
1 'polypeptide(L)'
;EPTSHLDLPNTIEIMQLLRELAQKTKKAILLSTHELELTLQVADKIWMMTSEKLKTGLPEDLILSGDLQKTFGTERFRFDETTGGFRMNYPANKEVSIQGDKGVSYYWTERALLRNGYKITENSPLWININGDGKWILHLNTHHQEFYTIENLLFTMSEWESKFLSE
;
A
#
# COMPACT_ATOMS: atom_id res chain seq x y z
N GLU A 1 -7.04 -12.03 22.05
CA GLU A 1 -5.98 -11.33 21.26
C GLU A 1 -4.67 -11.30 22.07
N PRO A 2 -3.77 -12.26 21.90
CA PRO A 2 -2.54 -12.31 22.70
C PRO A 2 -1.51 -11.24 22.29
N THR A 3 -1.75 -10.55 21.19
CA THR A 3 -0.88 -9.50 20.67
C THR A 3 -1.38 -8.09 20.99
N SER A 4 -2.53 -7.97 21.66
CA SER A 4 -3.07 -6.66 22.09
C SER A 4 -2.06 -5.95 22.98
N HIS A 5 -1.80 -4.69 22.67
CA HIS A 5 -0.86 -3.82 23.40
C HIS A 5 0.63 -4.15 23.26
N LEU A 6 1.01 -5.08 22.37
CA LEU A 6 2.39 -5.29 22.01
C LEU A 6 2.80 -4.36 20.86
N ASP A 7 4.06 -3.97 20.83
CA ASP A 7 4.66 -3.36 19.66
C ASP A 7 4.87 -4.39 18.53
N LEU A 8 5.15 -3.92 17.34
CA LEU A 8 5.26 -4.77 16.15
C LEU A 8 6.33 -5.88 16.29
N PRO A 9 7.55 -5.63 16.81
CA PRO A 9 8.54 -6.70 17.01
C PRO A 9 8.05 -7.80 17.92
N ASN A 10 7.48 -7.44 19.08
CA ASN A 10 6.96 -8.43 20.05
C ASN A 10 5.74 -9.18 19.50
N THR A 11 4.88 -8.50 18.73
CA THR A 11 3.76 -9.14 18.03
C THR A 11 4.26 -10.21 17.05
N ILE A 12 5.26 -9.88 16.23
CA ILE A 12 5.85 -10.83 15.28
C ILE A 12 6.45 -12.03 16.01
N GLU A 13 7.20 -11.80 17.08
CA GLU A 13 7.83 -12.87 17.87
C GLU A 13 6.79 -13.83 18.46
N ILE A 14 5.74 -13.30 19.08
CA ILE A 14 4.66 -14.13 19.62
C ILE A 14 3.97 -14.95 18.53
N MET A 15 3.66 -14.36 17.39
CA MET A 15 3.02 -15.08 16.28
C MET A 15 3.91 -16.19 15.73
N GLN A 16 5.21 -15.95 15.62
CA GLN A 16 6.19 -16.96 15.20
C GLN A 16 6.29 -18.09 16.22
N LEU A 17 6.37 -17.78 17.52
CA LEU A 17 6.41 -18.78 18.60
C LEU A 17 5.16 -19.66 18.61
N LEU A 18 3.98 -19.07 18.43
CA LEU A 18 2.72 -19.83 18.35
C LEU A 18 2.71 -20.76 17.14
N ARG A 19 3.18 -20.32 15.97
CA ARG A 19 3.32 -21.16 14.78
C ARG A 19 4.29 -22.32 15.03
N GLU A 20 5.48 -22.05 15.57
CA GLU A 20 6.43 -23.09 15.91
C GLU A 20 5.87 -24.10 16.92
N LEU A 21 5.16 -23.62 17.94
CA LEU A 21 4.55 -24.48 18.95
C LEU A 21 3.50 -25.40 18.31
N ALA A 22 2.64 -24.88 17.43
CA ALA A 22 1.66 -25.67 16.70
C ALA A 22 2.34 -26.79 15.89
N GLN A 23 3.39 -26.46 15.16
CA GLN A 23 4.14 -27.41 14.33
C GLN A 23 4.86 -28.47 15.15
N LYS A 24 5.57 -28.08 16.23
CA LYS A 24 6.32 -28.99 17.11
C LYS A 24 5.40 -29.94 17.89
N THR A 25 4.26 -29.43 18.35
CA THR A 25 3.32 -30.24 19.16
C THR A 25 2.24 -30.93 18.34
N LYS A 26 2.15 -30.62 17.03
CA LYS A 26 1.08 -31.09 16.12
C LYS A 26 -0.33 -30.72 16.64
N LYS A 27 -0.46 -29.61 17.35
CA LYS A 27 -1.72 -29.10 17.88
C LYS A 27 -2.20 -27.91 17.03
N ALA A 28 -3.53 -27.82 16.90
CA ALA A 28 -4.13 -26.61 16.31
C ALA A 28 -4.16 -25.51 17.36
N ILE A 29 -3.75 -24.29 16.94
CA ILE A 29 -3.87 -23.08 17.73
C ILE A 29 -4.82 -22.15 16.99
N LEU A 30 -5.94 -21.81 17.61
CA LEU A 30 -6.88 -20.83 17.08
C LEU A 30 -6.64 -19.49 17.77
N LEU A 31 -6.41 -18.47 16.97
CA LEU A 31 -6.10 -17.12 17.41
C LEU A 31 -7.12 -16.13 16.84
N SER A 32 -7.64 -15.24 17.68
CA SER A 32 -8.38 -14.06 17.24
C SER A 32 -7.43 -12.88 17.20
N THR A 33 -7.38 -12.15 16.07
CA THR A 33 -6.54 -10.97 15.89
C THR A 33 -7.14 -10.03 14.85
N HIS A 34 -6.78 -8.77 14.89
CA HIS A 34 -7.07 -7.76 13.88
C HIS A 34 -5.85 -7.40 13.02
N GLU A 35 -4.70 -8.03 13.28
CA GLU A 35 -3.45 -7.85 12.54
C GLU A 35 -3.48 -8.63 11.21
N LEU A 36 -4.26 -8.14 10.22
CA LEU A 36 -4.49 -8.87 8.98
C LEU A 36 -3.20 -9.13 8.21
N GLU A 37 -2.36 -8.09 8.02
CA GLU A 37 -1.13 -8.22 7.24
C GLU A 37 -0.18 -9.27 7.82
N LEU A 38 -0.07 -9.34 9.14
CA LEU A 38 0.74 -10.34 9.81
C LEU A 38 0.09 -11.74 9.73
N THR A 39 -1.25 -11.79 9.86
CA THR A 39 -2.00 -13.04 9.73
C THR A 39 -1.81 -13.69 8.36
N LEU A 40 -1.80 -12.89 7.29
CA LEU A 40 -1.55 -13.37 5.93
C LEU A 40 -0.15 -14.02 5.76
N GLN A 41 0.81 -13.64 6.59
CA GLN A 41 2.18 -14.17 6.53
C GLN A 41 2.40 -15.41 7.38
N VAL A 42 1.64 -15.59 8.47
CA VAL A 42 1.95 -16.65 9.46
C VAL A 42 0.87 -17.71 9.61
N ALA A 43 -0.38 -17.46 9.24
CA ALA A 43 -1.48 -18.39 9.43
C ALA A 43 -1.48 -19.49 8.36
N ASP A 44 -1.65 -20.75 8.78
CA ASP A 44 -1.88 -21.85 7.85
C ASP A 44 -3.33 -21.83 7.32
N LYS A 45 -4.27 -21.22 8.06
CA LYS A 45 -5.67 -21.08 7.68
C LYS A 45 -6.30 -19.89 8.36
N ILE A 46 -7.11 -19.15 7.62
CA ILE A 46 -7.86 -18.00 8.12
C ILE A 46 -9.34 -18.34 8.23
N TRP A 47 -9.94 -17.92 9.36
CA TRP A 47 -11.38 -17.91 9.56
C TRP A 47 -11.84 -16.45 9.57
N MET A 48 -12.40 -16.03 8.45
CA MET A 48 -12.86 -14.67 8.26
C MET A 48 -14.34 -14.59 8.59
N MET A 49 -14.67 -13.91 9.69
CA MET A 49 -16.04 -13.72 10.15
C MET A 49 -16.58 -12.37 9.67
N THR A 50 -17.74 -12.42 9.06
CA THR A 50 -18.56 -11.25 8.76
C THR A 50 -19.87 -11.34 9.53
N SER A 51 -20.71 -10.29 9.49
CA SER A 51 -22.06 -10.32 10.11
C SER A 51 -22.95 -11.43 9.57
N GLU A 52 -22.69 -11.92 8.36
CA GLU A 52 -23.57 -12.86 7.67
C GLU A 52 -22.93 -14.26 7.50
N LYS A 53 -21.62 -14.35 7.40
CA LYS A 53 -20.92 -15.57 6.93
C LYS A 53 -19.60 -15.77 7.64
N LEU A 54 -19.26 -17.06 7.78
CA LEU A 54 -17.90 -17.50 8.08
C LEU A 54 -17.28 -18.04 6.80
N LYS A 55 -16.18 -17.45 6.37
CA LYS A 55 -15.34 -17.96 5.28
C LYS A 55 -14.04 -18.49 5.84
N THR A 56 -13.61 -19.64 5.33
CA THR A 56 -12.37 -20.26 5.76
C THR A 56 -11.55 -20.67 4.55
N GLY A 57 -10.25 -20.48 4.60
CA GLY A 57 -9.34 -20.86 3.51
C GLY A 57 -7.88 -20.62 3.86
N LEU A 58 -7.00 -21.00 2.95
CA LEU A 58 -5.62 -20.52 2.96
C LEU A 58 -5.63 -18.99 2.73
N PRO A 59 -4.67 -18.24 3.30
CA PRO A 59 -4.52 -16.83 3.02
C PRO A 59 -4.55 -16.51 1.52
N GLU A 60 -3.78 -17.25 0.74
CA GLU A 60 -3.62 -17.08 -0.70
C GLU A 60 -4.95 -17.30 -1.45
N ASP A 61 -5.72 -18.32 -1.09
CA ASP A 61 -7.02 -18.62 -1.72
C ASP A 61 -8.04 -17.51 -1.45
N LEU A 62 -8.04 -16.97 -0.23
CA LEU A 62 -8.92 -15.85 0.16
C LEU A 62 -8.56 -14.55 -0.54
N ILE A 63 -7.28 -14.34 -0.86
CA ILE A 63 -6.82 -13.22 -1.69
C ILE A 63 -7.28 -13.43 -3.13
N LEU A 64 -6.91 -14.55 -3.74
CA LEU A 64 -7.17 -14.84 -5.16
C LEU A 64 -8.67 -14.92 -5.50
N SER A 65 -9.52 -15.30 -4.55
CA SER A 65 -10.98 -15.26 -4.71
C SER A 65 -11.58 -13.84 -4.60
N GLY A 66 -10.77 -12.86 -4.19
CA GLY A 66 -11.21 -11.49 -3.90
C GLY A 66 -12.05 -11.37 -2.62
N ASP A 67 -12.07 -12.41 -1.77
CA ASP A 67 -12.90 -12.41 -0.57
C ASP A 67 -12.42 -11.41 0.48
N LEU A 68 -11.10 -11.21 0.58
CA LEU A 68 -10.52 -10.17 1.45
C LEU A 68 -10.94 -8.77 1.00
N GLN A 69 -10.84 -8.47 -0.30
CA GLN A 69 -11.28 -7.19 -0.85
C GLN A 69 -12.78 -6.96 -0.63
N LYS A 70 -13.62 -7.98 -0.84
CA LYS A 70 -15.08 -7.87 -0.63
C LYS A 70 -15.45 -7.67 0.83
N THR A 71 -14.66 -8.21 1.75
CA THR A 71 -14.95 -8.15 3.19
C THR A 71 -14.43 -6.87 3.83
N PHE A 72 -13.24 -6.46 3.49
CA PHE A 72 -12.54 -5.34 4.15
C PHE A 72 -12.45 -4.08 3.29
N GLY A 73 -12.58 -4.20 1.95
CA GLY A 73 -12.54 -3.05 1.07
C GLY A 73 -13.78 -2.14 1.24
N THR A 74 -13.56 -0.84 1.10
CA THR A 74 -14.61 0.19 1.14
C THR A 74 -14.38 1.18 -0.01
N GLU A 75 -15.28 2.16 -0.15
CA GLU A 75 -15.05 3.27 -1.09
C GLU A 75 -13.78 4.08 -0.75
N ARG A 76 -13.41 4.13 0.53
CA ARG A 76 -12.27 4.92 1.02
C ARG A 76 -10.94 4.19 0.98
N PHE A 77 -10.95 2.86 0.98
CA PHE A 77 -9.72 2.06 0.88
C PHE A 77 -10.00 0.71 0.25
N ARG A 78 -8.99 0.17 -0.38
CA ARG A 78 -9.01 -1.14 -1.01
C ARG A 78 -7.88 -2.01 -0.48
N PHE A 79 -8.10 -3.31 -0.51
CA PHE A 79 -7.04 -4.29 -0.27
C PHE A 79 -6.18 -4.40 -1.54
N ASP A 80 -4.87 -4.32 -1.36
CA ASP A 80 -3.90 -4.51 -2.44
C ASP A 80 -3.45 -5.97 -2.45
N GLU A 81 -3.99 -6.73 -3.39
CA GLU A 81 -3.72 -8.18 -3.53
C GLU A 81 -2.25 -8.49 -3.82
N THR A 82 -1.49 -7.54 -4.36
CA THR A 82 -0.08 -7.71 -4.67
C THR A 82 0.80 -7.57 -3.43
N THR A 83 0.48 -6.64 -2.56
CA THR A 83 1.29 -6.32 -1.37
C THR A 83 0.73 -6.93 -0.09
N GLY A 84 -0.52 -7.41 -0.10
CA GLY A 84 -1.22 -7.90 1.09
C GLY A 84 -1.62 -6.81 2.09
N GLY A 85 -1.52 -5.55 1.70
CA GLY A 85 -1.82 -4.40 2.54
C GLY A 85 -3.06 -3.62 2.07
N PHE A 86 -3.36 -2.52 2.75
CA PHE A 86 -4.43 -1.63 2.36
C PHE A 86 -3.91 -0.35 1.70
N ARG A 87 -4.61 0.08 0.67
CA ARG A 87 -4.38 1.37 0.01
C ARG A 87 -5.58 2.28 0.21
N MET A 88 -5.31 3.51 0.62
CA MET A 88 -6.31 4.56 0.70
C MET A 88 -6.69 5.04 -0.72
N ASN A 89 -7.98 5.24 -0.95
CA ASN A 89 -8.49 5.91 -2.14
C ASN A 89 -8.57 7.40 -1.84
N TYR A 90 -7.66 8.17 -2.41
CA TYR A 90 -7.67 9.62 -2.29
C TYR A 90 -8.48 10.25 -3.43
N PRO A 91 -9.32 11.26 -3.16
CA PRO A 91 -9.92 12.04 -4.24
C PRO A 91 -8.80 12.69 -5.04
N ALA A 92 -8.84 12.51 -6.35
CA ALA A 92 -7.83 13.03 -7.26
C ALA A 92 -8.48 14.02 -8.23
N ASN A 93 -7.98 15.26 -8.23
CA ASN A 93 -8.41 16.33 -9.12
C ASN A 93 -7.27 16.91 -9.98
N LYS A 94 -6.09 16.32 -9.87
CA LYS A 94 -4.89 16.70 -10.59
C LYS A 94 -4.32 15.49 -11.33
N GLU A 95 -3.68 15.71 -12.46
CA GLU A 95 -3.08 14.63 -13.25
C GLU A 95 -1.57 14.79 -13.34
N VAL A 96 -0.86 13.68 -13.27
CA VAL A 96 0.58 13.61 -13.45
C VAL A 96 0.96 12.29 -14.09
N SER A 97 2.01 12.29 -14.91
CA SER A 97 2.60 11.05 -15.44
C SER A 97 3.90 10.74 -14.72
N ILE A 98 4.18 9.47 -14.54
CA ILE A 98 5.46 8.98 -13.98
C ILE A 98 6.14 8.10 -15.02
N GLN A 99 7.39 8.39 -15.31
CA GLN A 99 8.27 7.59 -16.16
C GLN A 99 9.45 7.06 -15.34
N GLY A 100 9.93 5.88 -15.69
CA GLY A 100 11.04 5.20 -15.02
C GLY A 100 10.72 3.76 -14.63
N ASP A 101 11.70 3.07 -14.09
CA ASP A 101 11.55 1.68 -13.66
C ASP A 101 10.62 1.58 -12.45
N LYS A 102 9.71 0.59 -12.47
CA LYS A 102 8.74 0.34 -11.40
C LYS A 102 9.39 -0.30 -10.16
N GLY A 103 10.39 0.38 -9.62
CA GLY A 103 11.09 0.00 -8.39
C GLY A 103 10.58 0.73 -7.14
N VAL A 104 11.36 0.68 -6.07
CA VAL A 104 11.02 1.26 -4.75
C VAL A 104 10.75 2.77 -4.86
N SER A 105 11.58 3.51 -5.60
CA SER A 105 11.41 4.96 -5.78
C SER A 105 10.12 5.29 -6.50
N TYR A 106 9.75 4.53 -7.54
CA TYR A 106 8.48 4.66 -8.25
C TYR A 106 7.30 4.45 -7.31
N TYR A 107 7.30 3.34 -6.57
CA TYR A 107 6.23 2.97 -5.65
C TYR A 107 5.98 4.06 -4.59
N TRP A 108 7.02 4.58 -3.96
CA TRP A 108 6.88 5.62 -2.93
C TRP A 108 6.52 6.98 -3.51
N THR A 109 6.98 7.30 -4.72
CA THR A 109 6.56 8.51 -5.44
C THR A 109 5.09 8.44 -5.80
N GLU A 110 4.62 7.33 -6.37
CA GLU A 110 3.21 7.10 -6.66
C GLU A 110 2.34 7.29 -5.41
N ARG A 111 2.71 6.67 -4.29
CA ARG A 111 1.98 6.83 -3.02
C ARG A 111 1.94 8.27 -2.52
N ALA A 112 3.04 8.97 -2.64
CA ALA A 112 3.11 10.37 -2.24
C ALA A 112 2.22 11.25 -3.12
N LEU A 113 2.21 11.05 -4.42
CA LEU A 113 1.36 11.76 -5.37
C LEU A 113 -0.12 11.47 -5.13
N LEU A 114 -0.52 10.21 -5.00
CA LEU A 114 -1.90 9.84 -4.70
C LEU A 114 -2.40 10.52 -3.42
N ARG A 115 -1.59 10.51 -2.36
CA ARG A 115 -1.91 11.20 -1.09
C ARG A 115 -2.08 12.71 -1.24
N ASN A 116 -1.43 13.33 -2.22
CA ASN A 116 -1.51 14.76 -2.52
C ASN A 116 -2.56 15.08 -3.61
N GLY A 117 -3.46 14.13 -3.90
CA GLY A 117 -4.60 14.34 -4.79
C GLY A 117 -4.27 14.27 -6.28
N TYR A 118 -3.14 13.65 -6.64
CA TYR A 118 -2.81 13.41 -8.04
C TYR A 118 -3.34 12.05 -8.50
N LYS A 119 -3.83 12.00 -9.72
CA LYS A 119 -4.12 10.78 -10.46
C LYS A 119 -2.96 10.51 -11.42
N ILE A 120 -2.45 9.29 -11.37
CA ILE A 120 -1.41 8.88 -12.32
C ILE A 120 -2.05 8.54 -13.66
N THR A 121 -1.61 9.22 -14.71
CA THR A 121 -2.07 9.03 -16.10
C THR A 121 -0.88 8.73 -17.01
N GLU A 122 -1.15 8.18 -18.18
CA GLU A 122 -0.08 7.89 -19.16
C GLU A 122 0.47 9.15 -19.81
N ASN A 123 -0.40 10.13 -20.01
CA ASN A 123 -0.07 11.38 -20.70
C ASN A 123 -0.57 12.58 -19.89
N SER A 124 0.35 13.31 -19.31
CA SER A 124 0.09 14.57 -18.62
C SER A 124 1.16 15.60 -19.01
N PRO A 125 0.82 16.89 -19.16
CA PRO A 125 1.82 17.93 -19.36
C PRO A 125 2.78 18.07 -18.18
N LEU A 126 2.32 17.68 -16.97
CA LEU A 126 3.14 17.56 -15.77
C LEU A 126 3.58 16.11 -15.63
N TRP A 127 4.88 15.87 -15.73
CA TRP A 127 5.39 14.50 -15.61
C TRP A 127 6.73 14.43 -14.87
N ILE A 128 6.98 13.29 -14.26
CA ILE A 128 8.15 13.01 -13.44
C ILE A 128 8.94 11.88 -14.09
N ASN A 129 10.23 12.10 -14.30
CA ASN A 129 11.16 11.04 -14.64
C ASN A 129 11.92 10.61 -13.38
N ILE A 130 11.89 9.30 -13.10
CA ILE A 130 12.62 8.69 -11.98
C ILE A 130 13.82 7.95 -12.54
N ASN A 131 15.02 8.48 -12.29
CA ASN A 131 16.25 7.82 -12.67
C ASN A 131 16.71 6.85 -11.58
N GLY A 132 17.39 5.76 -11.97
CA GLY A 132 17.87 4.72 -11.06
C GLY A 132 18.81 5.20 -9.96
N ASP A 133 19.34 6.42 -10.07
CA ASP A 133 20.27 7.05 -9.10
C ASP A 133 19.58 7.77 -7.93
N GLY A 134 18.27 7.56 -7.72
CA GLY A 134 17.52 8.25 -6.67
C GLY A 134 17.29 9.73 -6.94
N LYS A 135 17.16 10.10 -8.19
CA LYS A 135 16.82 11.44 -8.65
C LYS A 135 15.45 11.47 -9.29
N TRP A 136 14.74 12.56 -9.08
CA TRP A 136 13.48 12.89 -9.73
C TRP A 136 13.66 14.11 -10.60
N ILE A 137 13.22 14.06 -11.84
CA ILE A 137 13.20 15.21 -12.74
C ILE A 137 11.74 15.52 -13.01
N LEU A 138 11.28 16.67 -12.54
CA LEU A 138 9.95 17.19 -12.81
C LEU A 138 9.99 17.96 -14.14
N HIS A 139 9.01 17.71 -14.98
CA HIS A 139 8.82 18.39 -16.24
C HIS A 139 7.43 19.01 -16.33
N LEU A 140 7.37 20.25 -16.81
CA LEU A 140 6.12 20.93 -17.18
C LEU A 140 6.39 21.78 -18.42
N ASN A 141 5.82 21.41 -19.56
CA ASN A 141 6.07 22.04 -20.86
C ASN A 141 7.58 22.08 -21.18
N THR A 142 8.17 23.28 -21.24
CA THR A 142 9.61 23.50 -21.48
C THR A 142 10.45 23.59 -20.21
N HIS A 143 9.81 23.62 -19.04
CA HIS A 143 10.49 23.72 -17.76
C HIS A 143 10.83 22.33 -17.22
N HIS A 144 12.01 22.20 -16.63
CA HIS A 144 12.39 20.99 -15.90
C HIS A 144 13.28 21.35 -14.71
N GLN A 145 13.21 20.54 -13.67
CA GLN A 145 14.00 20.70 -12.45
C GLN A 145 14.31 19.35 -11.80
N GLU A 146 15.53 19.20 -11.29
CA GLU A 146 15.98 17.99 -10.60
C GLU A 146 15.74 18.07 -9.09
N PHE A 147 15.42 16.92 -8.48
CA PHE A 147 15.18 16.78 -7.05
C PHE A 147 15.84 15.51 -6.53
N TYR A 148 16.22 15.55 -5.26
CA TYR A 148 16.81 14.42 -4.52
C TYR A 148 15.91 13.94 -3.38
N THR A 149 14.78 14.59 -3.16
CA THR A 149 13.76 14.21 -2.19
C THR A 149 12.36 14.39 -2.77
N ILE A 150 11.45 13.51 -2.37
CA ILE A 150 10.04 13.59 -2.76
C ILE A 150 9.38 14.84 -2.13
N GLU A 151 9.84 15.27 -0.97
CA GLU A 151 9.33 16.47 -0.30
C GLU A 151 9.52 17.73 -1.17
N ASN A 152 10.74 17.98 -1.63
CA ASN A 152 11.06 19.13 -2.50
C ASN A 152 10.36 19.03 -3.85
N LEU A 153 10.25 17.82 -4.41
CA LEU A 153 9.49 17.57 -5.62
C LEU A 153 8.02 18.01 -5.46
N LEU A 154 7.34 17.53 -4.42
CA LEU A 154 5.93 17.87 -4.17
C LEU A 154 5.72 19.35 -3.87
N PHE A 155 6.63 19.97 -3.13
CA PHE A 155 6.59 21.39 -2.87
C PHE A 155 6.63 22.20 -4.19
N THR A 156 7.60 21.91 -5.06
CA THR A 156 7.71 22.58 -6.35
C THR A 156 6.53 22.29 -7.27
N MET A 157 5.99 21.06 -7.25
CA MET A 157 4.79 20.74 -8.02
C MET A 157 3.62 21.65 -7.63
N SER A 158 3.40 21.90 -6.35
CA SER A 158 2.33 22.75 -5.87
C SER A 158 2.53 24.24 -6.29
N GLU A 159 3.79 24.70 -6.31
CA GLU A 159 4.12 26.04 -6.78
C GLU A 159 3.90 26.18 -8.30
N TRP A 160 4.32 25.20 -9.08
CA TRP A 160 4.17 25.22 -10.54
C TRP A 160 2.70 25.16 -10.96
N GLU A 161 1.88 24.37 -10.27
CA GLU A 161 0.43 24.34 -10.52
C GLU A 161 -0.21 25.72 -10.28
N SER A 162 0.11 26.33 -9.16
CA SER A 162 -0.41 27.66 -8.84
C SER A 162 0.03 28.73 -9.86
N LYS A 163 1.20 28.55 -10.46
CA LYS A 163 1.82 29.54 -11.33
C LYS A 163 1.50 29.32 -12.82
N PHE A 164 1.34 28.08 -13.26
CA PHE A 164 1.28 27.73 -14.68
C PHE A 164 0.00 26.98 -15.10
N LEU A 165 -0.82 26.50 -14.15
CA LEU A 165 -2.03 25.70 -14.42
C LEU A 165 -3.31 26.32 -13.81
N SER A 166 -3.23 27.53 -13.24
CA SER A 166 -4.38 28.23 -12.64
C SER A 166 -5.08 29.16 -13.66
N GLU A 167 -5.27 28.69 -14.90
CA GLU A 167 -6.14 29.35 -15.89
C GLU A 167 -7.39 28.54 -16.18
#